data_a4034b345e144ae3eae49e49f1a04352
#
_entry.id   a4034b345e144ae3eae49e49f1a04352
#
_cell.length_a   1.000
_cell.length_b   1.000
_cell.length_c   1.000
_cell.angle_alpha   90.00
_cell.angle_beta   90.00
_cell.angle_gamma   90.00
#
_symmetry.space_group_name_H-M   'P 1'
#
loop_
_entity.id
_entity.type
_entity.pdbx_description
1 polymer ?
#
loop_
_entity_poly.entity_id
_entity_poly.type
_entity_poly.pdbx_seq_one_letter_code
_entity_poly.pdbx_strand_id
1 'polypeptide(L)'
;IIGTTAVTLSAIILGSNMIGLMLYDRFNPAEPLKSQGKIDSRWHSLIDSLKLSGTVVIGTLCGFLFKSYLMLPTGINLYVLIVLIFFVGIQLRNNGISLKEALFNKRGFQTGMVFTFTSLLGGIIAAFVLAMPITQGLAFASGMGWYSLSSVVLTNAWGPVQGSIAFFN
;
A
#
# COMPACT_ATOMS: atom_id res chain seq x y z
N ILE A 1 -19.80 0.84 8.33
CA ILE A 1 -19.82 0.91 6.84
C ILE A 1 -18.39 1.03 6.29
N ILE A 2 -17.58 2.06 6.67
CA ILE A 2 -16.20 2.24 6.15
C ILE A 2 -15.33 1.01 6.41
N GLY A 3 -15.30 0.52 7.66
CA GLY A 3 -14.47 -0.62 8.03
C GLY A 3 -14.86 -1.92 7.34
N THR A 4 -16.15 -2.20 7.22
CA THR A 4 -16.63 -3.41 6.52
C THR A 4 -16.29 -3.37 5.03
N THR A 5 -16.49 -2.23 4.38
CA THR A 5 -16.15 -2.04 2.97
C THR A 5 -14.64 -2.20 2.74
N ALA A 6 -13.80 -1.59 3.58
CA ALA A 6 -12.35 -1.69 3.49
C ALA A 6 -11.87 -3.14 3.67
N VAL A 7 -12.34 -3.84 4.71
CA VAL A 7 -11.96 -5.24 4.97
C VAL A 7 -12.39 -6.17 3.82
N THR A 8 -13.61 -6.01 3.30
CA THR A 8 -14.07 -6.83 2.17
C THR A 8 -13.24 -6.56 0.92
N LEU A 9 -12.95 -5.30 0.64
CA LEU A 9 -12.11 -4.88 -0.48
C LEU A 9 -10.71 -5.47 -0.37
N SER A 10 -10.07 -5.34 0.79
CA SER A 10 -8.75 -5.92 1.08
C SER A 10 -8.74 -7.44 0.89
N ALA A 11 -9.73 -8.13 1.44
CA ALA A 11 -9.81 -9.58 1.36
C ALA A 11 -9.90 -10.08 -0.10
N ILE A 12 -10.69 -9.39 -0.94
CA ILE A 12 -10.85 -9.75 -2.34
C ILE A 12 -9.57 -9.46 -3.12
N ILE A 13 -8.96 -8.28 -2.95
CA ILE A 13 -7.74 -7.89 -3.67
C ILE A 13 -6.57 -8.79 -3.25
N LEU A 14 -6.38 -9.02 -1.94
CA LEU A 14 -5.33 -9.91 -1.44
C LEU A 14 -5.54 -11.34 -1.91
N GLY A 15 -6.77 -11.85 -1.87
CA GLY A 15 -7.11 -13.18 -2.38
C GLY A 15 -6.78 -13.33 -3.87
N SER A 16 -7.15 -12.34 -4.67
CA SER A 16 -6.82 -12.30 -6.11
C SER A 16 -5.31 -12.31 -6.34
N ASN A 17 -4.55 -11.50 -5.58
CA ASN A 17 -3.10 -11.46 -5.66
C ASN A 17 -2.44 -12.78 -5.24
N MET A 18 -2.92 -13.41 -4.16
CA MET A 18 -2.41 -14.71 -3.73
C MET A 18 -2.62 -15.78 -4.81
N ILE A 19 -3.80 -15.85 -5.39
CA ILE A 19 -4.11 -16.80 -6.47
C ILE A 19 -3.23 -16.53 -7.68
N GLY A 20 -3.10 -15.27 -8.09
CA GLY A 20 -2.29 -14.88 -9.24
C GLY A 20 -0.81 -15.21 -9.05
N LEU A 21 -0.25 -14.92 -7.88
CA LEU A 21 1.15 -15.24 -7.57
C LEU A 21 1.38 -16.75 -7.44
N MET A 22 0.46 -17.49 -6.84
CA MET A 22 0.54 -18.96 -6.77
C MET A 22 0.53 -19.60 -8.17
N LEU A 23 -0.32 -19.11 -9.06
CA LEU A 23 -0.36 -19.58 -10.44
C LEU A 23 0.94 -19.23 -11.18
N TYR A 24 1.45 -18.01 -11.00
CA TYR A 24 2.71 -17.58 -11.60
C TYR A 24 3.89 -18.45 -11.13
N ASP A 25 4.01 -18.71 -9.82
CA ASP A 25 5.08 -19.53 -9.25
C ASP A 25 4.98 -21.00 -9.70
N ARG A 26 3.76 -21.50 -9.92
CA ARG A 26 3.56 -22.86 -10.44
C ARG A 26 4.09 -23.02 -11.87
N PHE A 27 3.98 -21.98 -12.71
CA PHE A 27 4.46 -21.98 -14.08
C PHE A 27 5.92 -21.54 -14.22
N ASN A 28 6.43 -20.81 -13.23
CA ASN A 28 7.80 -20.29 -13.19
C ASN A 28 8.43 -20.60 -11.83
N PRO A 29 8.73 -21.88 -11.53
CA PRO A 29 9.27 -22.25 -10.23
C PRO A 29 10.53 -21.46 -9.93
N ALA A 30 10.55 -20.82 -8.75
CA ALA A 30 11.70 -20.08 -8.28
C ALA A 30 12.84 -21.05 -8.02
N GLU A 31 14.06 -20.74 -8.46
CA GLU A 31 15.22 -21.32 -7.82
C GLU A 31 15.16 -21.01 -6.32
N PRO A 32 15.43 -22.01 -5.44
CA PRO A 32 15.37 -21.77 -4.02
C PRO A 32 16.31 -20.62 -3.67
N LEU A 33 15.73 -19.49 -3.28
CA LEU A 33 16.50 -18.37 -2.75
C LEU A 33 17.35 -18.94 -1.61
N LYS A 34 18.66 -18.91 -1.76
CA LYS A 34 19.56 -19.09 -0.64
C LYS A 34 19.13 -18.06 0.39
N SER A 35 18.44 -18.50 1.41
CA SER A 35 18.00 -17.70 2.53
C SER A 35 19.23 -17.07 3.20
N GLN A 36 19.64 -15.92 2.71
CA GLN A 36 20.59 -15.04 3.40
C GLN A 36 19.80 -14.03 4.25
N GLY A 37 18.76 -14.47 4.91
CA GLY A 37 18.12 -13.76 5.98
C GLY A 37 18.50 -14.41 7.29
N LYS A 38 19.48 -13.87 8.03
CA LYS A 38 19.51 -14.05 9.47
C LYS A 38 18.09 -13.82 9.94
N ILE A 39 17.56 -14.76 10.71
CA ILE A 39 16.32 -14.57 11.47
C ILE A 39 16.64 -13.44 12.45
N ASP A 40 16.50 -12.21 12.00
CA ASP A 40 16.51 -11.07 12.91
C ASP A 40 15.42 -11.36 13.93
N SER A 41 15.82 -11.35 15.17
CA SER A 41 15.00 -11.72 16.32
C SER A 41 13.59 -11.18 16.12
N ARG A 42 12.57 -12.02 16.27
CA ARG A 42 11.13 -11.63 16.22
C ARG A 42 10.85 -10.38 17.03
N TRP A 43 11.66 -10.11 18.04
CA TRP A 43 11.59 -8.91 18.87
C TRP A 43 11.92 -7.61 18.12
N HIS A 44 12.90 -7.62 17.20
CA HIS A 44 13.21 -6.44 16.39
C HIS A 44 12.04 -6.08 15.45
N SER A 45 11.46 -7.06 14.79
CA SER A 45 10.29 -6.83 13.93
C SER A 45 9.07 -6.33 14.70
N LEU A 46 8.85 -6.84 15.92
CA LEU A 46 7.78 -6.36 16.80
C LEU A 46 8.02 -4.92 17.27
N ILE A 47 9.26 -4.60 17.66
CA ILE A 47 9.64 -3.24 18.07
C ILE A 47 9.46 -2.24 16.93
N ASP A 48 9.86 -2.61 15.71
CA ASP A 48 9.72 -1.74 14.54
C ASP A 48 8.25 -1.53 14.16
N SER A 49 7.43 -2.58 14.25
CA SER A 49 5.97 -2.47 14.07
C SER A 49 5.34 -1.59 15.15
N LEU A 50 5.78 -1.71 16.39
CA LEU A 50 5.29 -0.92 17.50
C LEU A 50 5.67 0.56 17.36
N LYS A 51 6.90 0.85 16.91
CA LYS A 51 7.33 2.22 16.61
C LYS A 51 6.47 2.85 15.52
N LEU A 52 6.21 2.11 14.43
CA LEU A 52 5.40 2.58 13.32
C LEU A 52 3.96 2.89 13.78
N SER A 53 3.33 1.94 14.49
CA SER A 53 1.99 2.11 15.04
C SER A 53 1.94 3.25 16.06
N GLY A 54 2.95 3.36 16.92
CA GLY A 54 3.07 4.44 17.89
C GLY A 54 3.15 5.82 17.23
N THR A 55 3.91 5.96 16.14
CA THR A 55 4.00 7.21 15.37
C THR A 55 2.64 7.61 14.80
N VAL A 56 1.87 6.66 14.28
CA VAL A 56 0.51 6.94 13.75
C VAL A 56 -0.43 7.38 14.87
N VAL A 57 -0.40 6.71 16.02
CA VAL A 57 -1.23 7.09 17.18
C VAL A 57 -0.87 8.48 17.67
N ILE A 58 0.42 8.78 17.85
CA ILE A 58 0.90 10.10 18.29
C ILE A 58 0.48 11.17 17.26
N GLY A 59 0.68 10.92 15.97
CA GLY A 59 0.28 11.84 14.92
C GLY A 59 -1.21 12.14 14.92
N THR A 60 -2.04 11.10 15.13
CA THR A 60 -3.51 11.24 15.22
C THR A 60 -3.92 12.05 16.45
N LEU A 61 -3.32 11.77 17.60
CA LEU A 61 -3.58 12.52 18.83
C LEU A 61 -3.16 13.98 18.69
N CYS A 62 -1.97 14.25 18.16
CA CYS A 62 -1.51 15.61 17.87
C CYS A 62 -2.46 16.33 16.90
N GLY A 63 -2.87 15.67 15.82
CA GLY A 63 -3.82 16.23 14.86
C GLY A 63 -5.18 16.55 15.50
N PHE A 64 -5.65 15.70 16.38
CA PHE A 64 -6.90 15.94 17.12
C PHE A 64 -6.78 17.11 18.10
N LEU A 65 -5.71 17.18 18.90
CA LEU A 65 -5.49 18.21 19.90
C LEU A 65 -5.24 19.58 19.27
N PHE A 66 -4.49 19.62 18.17
CA PHE A 66 -4.11 20.87 17.50
C PHE A 66 -5.05 21.28 16.36
N LYS A 67 -6.13 20.54 16.12
CA LYS A 67 -7.11 20.82 15.06
C LYS A 67 -7.59 22.28 15.03
N SER A 68 -7.78 22.88 16.20
CA SER A 68 -8.27 24.28 16.34
C SER A 68 -7.20 25.32 16.09
N TYR A 69 -5.92 24.96 16.20
CA TYR A 69 -4.78 25.87 16.03
C TYR A 69 -4.11 25.73 14.65
N LEU A 70 -4.18 24.56 14.06
CA LEU A 70 -3.63 24.29 12.74
C LEU A 70 -4.69 24.56 11.66
N MET A 71 -4.79 25.79 11.22
CA MET A 71 -5.40 26.10 9.92
C MET A 71 -4.43 25.64 8.83
N LEU A 72 -4.49 24.35 8.50
CA LEU A 72 -3.65 23.78 7.44
C LEU A 72 -4.15 24.31 6.09
N PRO A 73 -3.28 24.96 5.29
CA PRO A 73 -3.68 25.44 3.97
C PRO A 73 -4.12 24.27 3.08
N THR A 74 -5.14 24.53 2.26
CA THR A 74 -5.58 23.60 1.22
C THR A 74 -4.40 23.23 0.32
N GLY A 75 -4.08 21.92 0.26
CA GLY A 75 -2.96 21.43 -0.56
C GLY A 75 -1.70 20.99 0.22
N ILE A 76 -1.66 21.16 1.54
CA ILE A 76 -0.52 20.67 2.35
C ILE A 76 -0.28 19.17 2.16
N ASN A 77 -1.33 18.40 1.86
CA ASN A 77 -1.25 16.97 1.58
C ASN A 77 -0.27 16.66 0.44
N LEU A 78 -0.20 17.53 -0.57
CA LEU A 78 0.71 17.36 -1.69
C LEU A 78 2.18 17.56 -1.28
N TYR A 79 2.45 18.53 -0.43
CA TYR A 79 3.81 18.76 0.09
C TYR A 79 4.26 17.62 0.99
N VAL A 80 3.38 17.11 1.86
CA VAL A 80 3.66 15.95 2.71
C VAL A 80 3.96 14.73 1.84
N LEU A 81 3.22 14.54 0.74
CA LEU A 81 3.43 13.45 -0.21
C LEU A 81 4.81 13.56 -0.90
N ILE A 82 5.19 14.75 -1.37
CA ILE A 82 6.51 14.98 -1.99
C ILE A 82 7.63 14.63 -1.01
N VAL A 83 7.52 15.08 0.24
CA VAL A 83 8.49 14.78 1.30
C VAL A 83 8.54 13.26 1.58
N LEU A 84 7.39 12.59 1.62
CA LEU A 84 7.32 11.14 1.80
C LEU A 84 8.05 10.40 0.68
N ILE A 85 7.79 10.74 -0.58
CA ILE A 85 8.43 10.12 -1.75
C ILE A 85 9.95 10.34 -1.70
N PHE A 86 10.39 11.53 -1.31
CA PHE A 86 11.80 11.85 -1.16
C PHE A 86 12.49 10.96 -0.11
N PHE A 87 11.86 10.78 1.07
CA PHE A 87 12.39 9.88 2.11
C PHE A 87 12.41 8.42 1.67
N VAL A 88 11.40 7.96 0.95
CA VAL A 88 11.38 6.61 0.37
C VAL A 88 12.54 6.42 -0.61
N GLY A 89 12.84 7.43 -1.43
CA GLY A 89 13.99 7.40 -2.34
C GLY A 89 15.33 7.27 -1.60
N ILE A 90 15.51 8.01 -0.49
CA ILE A 90 16.70 7.92 0.37
C ILE A 90 16.79 6.53 1.00
N GLN A 91 15.68 5.99 1.50
CA GLN A 91 15.63 4.67 2.12
C GLN A 91 16.03 3.56 1.15
N LEU A 92 15.53 3.59 -0.08
CA LEU A 92 15.91 2.66 -1.13
C LEU A 92 17.42 2.69 -1.40
N ARG A 93 17.99 3.87 -1.48
CA ARG A 93 19.44 4.04 -1.67
C ARG A 93 20.24 3.51 -0.48
N ASN A 94 19.82 3.77 0.74
CA ASN A 94 20.50 3.30 1.95
C ASN A 94 20.46 1.78 2.10
N ASN A 95 19.43 1.12 1.59
CA ASN A 95 19.32 -0.33 1.56
C ASN A 95 20.21 -0.99 0.48
N GLY A 96 21.05 -0.20 -0.20
CA GLY A 96 21.97 -0.70 -1.22
C GLY A 96 21.29 -1.19 -2.50
N ILE A 97 19.99 -0.92 -2.66
CA ILE A 97 19.25 -1.28 -3.86
C ILE A 97 19.54 -0.28 -4.95
N SER A 98 20.30 -0.70 -5.96
CA SER A 98 20.49 0.09 -7.17
C SER A 98 19.17 0.17 -7.93
N LEU A 99 18.69 1.37 -8.22
CA LEU A 99 17.50 1.58 -9.07
C LEU A 99 17.60 0.83 -10.39
N LYS A 100 18.80 0.74 -10.96
CA LYS A 100 19.06 -0.01 -12.18
C LYS A 100 18.81 -1.51 -11.98
N GLU A 101 19.30 -2.09 -10.90
CA GLU A 101 19.07 -3.51 -10.58
C GLU A 101 17.60 -3.80 -10.27
N ALA A 102 16.92 -2.91 -9.55
CA ALA A 102 15.51 -3.04 -9.24
C ALA A 102 14.63 -3.00 -10.50
N LEU A 103 14.91 -2.05 -11.43
CA LEU A 103 14.14 -1.89 -12.65
C LEU A 103 14.46 -2.93 -13.74
N PHE A 104 15.71 -3.39 -13.81
CA PHE A 104 16.15 -4.36 -14.84
C PHE A 104 16.14 -5.82 -14.35
N ASN A 105 15.67 -6.08 -13.15
CA ASN A 105 15.41 -7.45 -12.69
C ASN A 105 14.21 -8.03 -13.44
N LYS A 106 14.49 -8.85 -14.46
CA LYS A 106 13.45 -9.47 -15.30
C LYS A 106 12.39 -10.21 -14.49
N ARG A 107 12.80 -10.95 -13.45
CA ARG A 107 11.88 -11.68 -12.60
C ARG A 107 11.05 -10.76 -11.72
N GLY A 108 11.67 -9.75 -11.09
CA GLY A 108 10.97 -8.73 -10.33
C GLY A 108 9.95 -7.97 -11.18
N PHE A 109 10.33 -7.63 -12.42
CA PHE A 109 9.41 -6.99 -13.36
C PHE A 109 8.21 -7.87 -13.71
N GLN A 110 8.45 -9.15 -14.03
CA GLN A 110 7.38 -10.11 -14.35
C GLN A 110 6.43 -10.31 -13.16
N THR A 111 6.98 -10.50 -11.96
CA THR A 111 6.17 -10.63 -10.72
C THR A 111 5.37 -9.37 -10.46
N GLY A 112 5.96 -8.19 -10.64
CA GLY A 112 5.27 -6.91 -10.52
C GLY A 112 4.13 -6.74 -11.52
N MET A 113 4.33 -7.18 -12.77
CA MET A 113 3.27 -7.17 -13.80
C MET A 113 2.11 -8.10 -13.41
N VAL A 114 2.41 -9.33 -12.98
CA VAL A 114 1.39 -10.28 -12.52
C VAL A 114 0.63 -9.72 -11.32
N PHE A 115 1.35 -9.18 -10.33
CA PHE A 115 0.74 -8.56 -9.15
C PHE A 115 -0.18 -7.39 -9.53
N THR A 116 0.27 -6.51 -10.41
CA THR A 116 -0.52 -5.38 -10.91
C THR A 116 -1.81 -5.85 -11.58
N PHE A 117 -1.69 -6.83 -12.49
CA PHE A 117 -2.83 -7.35 -13.23
C PHE A 117 -3.84 -8.04 -12.31
N THR A 118 -3.38 -8.89 -11.40
CA THR A 118 -4.25 -9.58 -10.43
C THR A 118 -4.88 -8.64 -9.41
N SER A 119 -4.17 -7.59 -9.02
CA SER A 119 -4.70 -6.52 -8.16
C SER A 119 -5.88 -5.81 -8.84
N LEU A 120 -5.71 -5.40 -10.10
CA LEU A 120 -6.77 -4.74 -10.86
C LEU A 120 -7.99 -5.66 -11.09
N LEU A 121 -7.75 -6.94 -11.39
CA LEU A 121 -8.84 -7.93 -11.47
C LEU A 121 -9.57 -8.06 -10.13
N GLY A 122 -8.84 -8.12 -9.02
CA GLY A 122 -9.43 -8.09 -7.68
C GLY A 122 -10.28 -6.85 -7.43
N GLY A 123 -9.82 -5.69 -7.90
CA GLY A 123 -10.58 -4.44 -7.82
C GLY A 123 -11.89 -4.47 -8.61
N ILE A 124 -11.89 -5.07 -9.80
CA ILE A 124 -13.11 -5.27 -10.59
C ILE A 124 -14.08 -6.21 -9.85
N ILE A 125 -13.59 -7.34 -9.36
CA ILE A 125 -14.42 -8.29 -8.59
C ILE A 125 -15.02 -7.60 -7.35
N ALA A 126 -14.18 -6.84 -6.62
CA ALA A 126 -14.64 -6.10 -5.46
C ALA A 126 -15.71 -5.06 -5.80
N ALA A 127 -15.60 -4.39 -6.96
CA ALA A 127 -16.61 -3.44 -7.42
C ALA A 127 -17.97 -4.11 -7.63
N PHE A 128 -18.00 -5.32 -8.21
CA PHE A 128 -19.24 -6.09 -8.36
C PHE A 128 -19.81 -6.55 -7.01
N VAL A 129 -18.96 -7.07 -6.13
CA VAL A 129 -19.39 -7.58 -4.81
C VAL A 129 -19.94 -6.46 -3.92
N LEU A 130 -19.32 -5.29 -3.97
CA LEU A 130 -19.68 -4.13 -3.14
C LEU A 130 -20.69 -3.20 -3.80
N ALA A 131 -21.17 -3.57 -5.01
CA ALA A 131 -22.12 -2.76 -5.82
C ALA A 131 -21.64 -1.30 -6.00
N MET A 132 -20.34 -1.09 -6.22
CA MET A 132 -19.73 0.21 -6.47
C MET A 132 -19.31 0.35 -7.94
N PRO A 133 -19.10 1.57 -8.45
CA PRO A 133 -18.58 1.78 -9.80
C PRO A 133 -17.23 1.07 -10.00
N ILE A 134 -17.03 0.45 -11.16
CA ILE A 134 -15.78 -0.25 -11.50
C ILE A 134 -14.58 0.67 -11.38
N THR A 135 -14.74 1.95 -11.73
CA THR A 135 -13.69 2.98 -11.58
C THR A 135 -13.22 3.13 -10.14
N GLN A 136 -14.12 3.04 -9.16
CA GLN A 136 -13.76 3.08 -7.75
C GLN A 136 -13.01 1.81 -7.33
N GLY A 137 -13.48 0.63 -7.71
CA GLY A 137 -12.81 -0.62 -7.43
C GLY A 137 -11.38 -0.67 -7.99
N LEU A 138 -11.22 -0.23 -9.25
CA LEU A 138 -9.90 -0.10 -9.88
C LEU A 138 -9.01 0.93 -9.16
N ALA A 139 -9.56 2.05 -8.75
CA ALA A 139 -8.80 3.07 -8.05
C ALA A 139 -8.32 2.61 -6.67
N PHE A 140 -9.13 1.87 -5.92
CA PHE A 140 -8.70 1.25 -4.67
C PHE A 140 -7.61 0.21 -4.90
N ALA A 141 -7.76 -0.63 -5.92
CA ALA A 141 -6.80 -1.68 -6.26
C ALA A 141 -5.46 -1.11 -6.79
N SER A 142 -5.49 0.04 -7.46
CA SER A 142 -4.28 0.70 -7.99
C SER A 142 -3.31 1.19 -6.94
N GLY A 143 -3.73 1.26 -5.68
CA GLY A 143 -2.85 1.60 -4.55
C GLY A 143 -1.73 0.61 -4.32
N MET A 144 -1.93 -0.66 -4.72
CA MET A 144 -0.91 -1.72 -4.71
C MET A 144 -0.10 -1.82 -3.40
N GLY A 145 -0.77 -1.61 -2.26
CA GLY A 145 -0.14 -1.62 -0.94
C GLY A 145 0.44 -0.28 -0.48
N TRP A 146 0.42 0.77 -1.29
CA TRP A 146 0.80 2.11 -0.85
C TRP A 146 -0.43 2.89 -0.36
N TYR A 147 -0.98 2.46 0.73
CA TYR A 147 -2.26 2.94 1.27
C TYR A 147 -2.26 4.42 1.65
N SER A 148 -1.15 4.95 2.16
CA SER A 148 -1.03 6.38 2.50
C SER A 148 -1.13 7.27 1.26
N LEU A 149 -0.50 6.88 0.15
CA LEU A 149 -0.60 7.60 -1.11
C LEU A 149 -2.03 7.53 -1.68
N SER A 150 -2.59 6.32 -1.76
CA SER A 150 -3.94 6.09 -2.25
C SER A 150 -4.97 6.88 -1.45
N SER A 151 -4.83 6.90 -0.11
CA SER A 151 -5.72 7.67 0.77
C SER A 151 -5.72 9.14 0.42
N VAL A 152 -4.56 9.75 0.25
CA VAL A 152 -4.45 11.18 -0.09
C VAL A 152 -5.06 11.48 -1.46
N VAL A 153 -4.73 10.68 -2.47
CA VAL A 153 -5.23 10.86 -3.85
C VAL A 153 -6.75 10.70 -3.88
N LEU A 154 -7.30 9.65 -3.25
CA LEU A 154 -8.72 9.39 -3.27
C LEU A 154 -9.52 10.35 -2.38
N THR A 155 -8.90 10.87 -1.30
CA THR A 155 -9.51 11.96 -0.52
C THR A 155 -9.71 13.21 -1.38
N ASN A 156 -8.72 13.57 -2.18
CA ASN A 156 -8.81 14.73 -3.07
C ASN A 156 -9.80 14.53 -4.22
N ALA A 157 -9.91 13.29 -4.73
CA ALA A 157 -10.78 12.98 -5.88
C ALA A 157 -12.25 12.79 -5.48
N TRP A 158 -12.51 12.06 -4.39
CA TRP A 158 -13.86 11.60 -4.02
C TRP A 158 -14.25 11.87 -2.56
N GLY A 159 -13.40 12.55 -1.82
CA GLY A 159 -13.69 12.95 -0.45
C GLY A 159 -13.14 12.01 0.62
N PRO A 160 -13.27 12.42 1.90
CA PRO A 160 -12.59 11.79 3.03
C PRO A 160 -13.05 10.35 3.32
N VAL A 161 -14.28 9.99 2.96
CA VAL A 161 -14.80 8.63 3.16
C VAL A 161 -14.02 7.63 2.29
N GLN A 162 -13.87 7.94 1.00
CA GLN A 162 -13.12 7.10 0.06
C GLN A 162 -11.63 7.05 0.39
N GLY A 163 -11.07 8.18 0.82
CA GLY A 163 -9.69 8.22 1.32
C GLY A 163 -9.49 7.33 2.55
N SER A 164 -10.44 7.33 3.48
CA SER A 164 -10.39 6.44 4.66
C SER A 164 -10.50 4.96 4.26
N ILE A 165 -11.39 4.61 3.34
CA ILE A 165 -11.50 3.24 2.81
C ILE A 165 -10.18 2.82 2.18
N ALA A 166 -9.56 3.67 1.36
CA ALA A 166 -8.28 3.40 0.73
C ALA A 166 -7.13 3.23 1.74
N PHE A 167 -7.16 3.94 2.85
CA PHE A 167 -6.15 3.83 3.89
C PHE A 167 -6.22 2.50 4.63
N PHE A 168 -7.43 2.00 4.86
CA PHE A 168 -7.67 0.75 5.59
C PHE A 168 -7.79 -0.47 4.67
N ASN A 169 -7.69 -0.29 3.36
CA ASN A 169 -7.69 -1.36 2.36
C ASN A 169 -6.31 -2.10 2.29
#